data_4fac8e4463b37f36dc074fc930232b12
#
_entry.id   4fac8e4463b37f36dc074fc930232b12
#
_cell.length_a   1.000
_cell.length_b   1.000
_cell.length_c   1.000
_cell.angle_alpha   90.00
_cell.angle_beta   90.00
_cell.angle_gamma   90.00
#
_symmetry.space_group_name_H-M   'P 1'
#
loop_
_entity.id
_entity.type
_entity.pdbx_description
1 polymer ?
#
loop_
_entity_poly.entity_id
_entity_poly.type
_entity_poly.pdbx_seq_one_letter_code
_entity_poly.pdbx_strand_id
1 'polypeptide(L)'
;VAKGSTLGASHQLWQMNEVSKLIWPAPMGAGMIDAAAWDRTVTLAQGTKNLEGSTVLTAAPTEGAYTNDIVTAAYAILDALGVDYKGEAFAPLTVTLLEGGN
;
A
#
# COMPACT_ATOMS: atom_id res chain seq x y z
N VAL A 1 11.06 -18.05 3.28
CA VAL A 1 11.91 -17.18 4.11
C VAL A 1 13.14 -16.78 3.31
N ALA A 2 13.39 -15.47 3.21
CA ALA A 2 14.52 -14.95 2.45
C ALA A 2 15.86 -15.40 3.10
N LYS A 3 16.86 -15.62 2.25
CA LYS A 3 18.21 -15.99 2.69
C LYS A 3 18.75 -14.91 3.64
N GLY A 4 19.12 -15.30 4.87
CA GLY A 4 19.59 -14.39 5.90
C GLY A 4 18.52 -13.80 6.82
N SER A 5 17.24 -14.11 6.60
CA SER A 5 16.18 -13.73 7.54
C SER A 5 16.23 -14.60 8.79
N THR A 6 16.11 -13.94 9.95
CA THR A 6 15.97 -14.62 11.25
C THR A 6 14.51 -14.88 11.63
N LEU A 7 13.56 -14.37 10.84
CA LEU A 7 12.13 -14.53 11.07
C LEU A 7 11.64 -15.86 10.53
N GLY A 8 10.76 -16.52 11.28
CA GLY A 8 10.18 -17.79 10.90
C GLY A 8 9.19 -17.70 9.75
N ALA A 9 8.91 -18.82 9.11
CA ALA A 9 8.02 -18.88 7.95
C ALA A 9 6.59 -18.49 8.28
N SER A 10 6.04 -18.90 9.44
CA SER A 10 4.67 -18.52 9.84
C SER A 10 4.54 -17.04 10.12
N HIS A 11 5.58 -16.41 10.71
CA HIS A 11 5.62 -14.97 10.92
C HIS A 11 5.59 -14.21 9.60
N GLN A 12 6.41 -14.61 8.63
CA GLN A 12 6.45 -13.97 7.31
C GLN A 12 5.13 -14.12 6.56
N LEU A 13 4.54 -15.30 6.61
CA LEU A 13 3.23 -15.54 5.98
C LEU A 13 2.13 -14.70 6.64
N TRP A 14 2.11 -14.65 7.97
CA TRP A 14 1.18 -13.82 8.73
C TRP A 14 1.34 -12.34 8.36
N GLN A 15 2.57 -11.83 8.36
CA GLN A 15 2.86 -10.44 8.04
C GLN A 15 2.38 -10.08 6.64
N MET A 16 2.69 -10.90 5.64
CA MET A 16 2.23 -10.67 4.26
C MET A 16 0.71 -10.73 4.14
N ASN A 17 0.07 -11.64 4.87
CA ASN A 17 -1.38 -11.74 4.88
C ASN A 17 -2.03 -10.48 5.50
N GLU A 18 -1.50 -9.96 6.60
CA GLU A 18 -2.01 -8.73 7.22
C GLU A 18 -1.80 -7.51 6.31
N VAL A 19 -0.63 -7.38 5.67
CA VAL A 19 -0.37 -6.31 4.70
C VAL A 19 -1.30 -6.42 3.50
N SER A 20 -1.52 -7.62 2.99
CA SER A 20 -2.40 -7.86 1.84
C SER A 20 -3.84 -7.42 2.09
N LYS A 21 -4.35 -7.55 3.31
CA LYS A 21 -5.68 -7.05 3.70
C LYS A 21 -5.82 -5.52 3.59
N LEU A 22 -4.70 -4.79 3.64
CA LEU A 22 -4.67 -3.33 3.48
C LEU A 22 -4.58 -2.90 2.02
N ILE A 23 -4.10 -3.80 1.15
CA ILE A 23 -3.95 -3.53 -0.28
C ILE A 23 -5.20 -3.95 -1.05
N TRP A 24 -5.75 -5.12 -0.73
CA TRP A 24 -6.82 -5.75 -1.49
C TRP A 24 -8.16 -5.80 -0.74
N PRO A 25 -9.27 -5.62 -1.44
CA PRO A 25 -9.37 -5.20 -2.83
C PRO A 25 -8.95 -3.73 -3.03
N ALA A 26 -8.41 -3.41 -4.19
CA ALA A 26 -8.06 -2.05 -4.58
C ALA A 26 -9.03 -1.57 -5.67
N PRO A 27 -10.06 -0.77 -5.37
CA PRO A 27 -11.13 -0.44 -6.33
C PRO A 27 -10.64 0.20 -7.63
N MET A 28 -9.55 0.94 -7.56
CA MET A 28 -8.90 1.57 -8.71
C MET A 28 -7.72 0.76 -9.27
N GLY A 29 -7.35 -0.32 -8.60
CA GLY A 29 -6.15 -1.11 -8.87
C GLY A 29 -4.97 -0.73 -7.97
N ALA A 30 -4.14 -1.72 -7.63
CA ALA A 30 -2.94 -1.50 -6.82
C ALA A 30 -1.97 -0.55 -7.53
N GLY A 31 -1.35 0.34 -6.78
CA GLY A 31 -0.42 1.34 -7.33
C GLY A 31 -1.06 2.61 -7.86
N MET A 32 -2.39 2.70 -7.90
CA MET A 32 -3.09 3.96 -8.18
C MET A 32 -3.12 4.86 -6.96
N ILE A 33 -2.82 6.13 -7.15
CA ILE A 33 -3.00 7.15 -6.10
C ILE A 33 -4.40 7.73 -6.22
N ASP A 34 -5.18 7.65 -5.14
CA ASP A 34 -6.45 8.33 -4.97
C ASP A 34 -6.19 9.81 -4.68
N ALA A 35 -6.65 10.70 -5.56
CA ALA A 35 -6.44 12.13 -5.42
C ALA A 35 -7.02 12.70 -4.11
N ALA A 36 -8.21 12.25 -3.71
CA ALA A 36 -8.82 12.70 -2.46
C ALA A 36 -8.04 12.25 -1.22
N ALA A 37 -7.50 11.03 -1.24
CA ALA A 37 -6.62 10.53 -0.17
C ALA A 37 -5.29 11.28 -0.14
N TRP A 38 -4.73 11.61 -1.30
CA TRP A 38 -3.55 12.46 -1.42
C TRP A 38 -3.77 13.83 -0.79
N ASP A 39 -4.85 14.50 -1.14
CA ASP A 39 -5.18 15.85 -0.62
C ASP A 39 -5.40 15.83 0.89
N ARG A 40 -6.08 14.80 1.41
CA ARG A 40 -6.22 14.63 2.88
C ARG A 40 -4.87 14.42 3.56
N THR A 41 -3.98 13.66 2.95
CA THR A 41 -2.63 13.41 3.49
C THR A 41 -1.81 14.70 3.52
N VAL A 42 -1.86 15.49 2.45
CA VAL A 42 -1.19 16.80 2.37
C VAL A 42 -1.73 17.74 3.46
N THR A 43 -3.04 17.83 3.58
CA THR A 43 -3.69 18.68 4.61
C THR A 43 -3.28 18.26 6.02
N LEU A 44 -3.26 16.96 6.30
CA LEU A 44 -2.81 16.45 7.60
C LEU A 44 -1.35 16.79 7.86
N ALA A 45 -0.47 16.61 6.87
CA ALA A 45 0.96 16.93 7.00
C ALA A 45 1.21 18.42 7.23
N GLN A 46 0.43 19.30 6.60
CA GLN A 46 0.50 20.76 6.83
C GLN A 46 0.02 21.15 8.22
N GLY A 47 -0.91 20.40 8.82
CA GLY A 47 -1.39 20.62 10.17
C GLY A 47 -0.56 19.94 11.27
N THR A 48 0.32 19.02 10.90
CA THR A 48 1.11 18.23 11.85
C THR A 48 2.42 18.93 12.18
N LYS A 49 2.78 18.95 13.45
CA LYS A 49 4.04 19.51 13.94
C LYS A 49 4.99 18.37 14.35
N ASN A 50 6.27 18.58 14.12
CA ASN A 50 7.32 17.72 14.66
C ASN A 50 7.59 18.06 16.14
N LEU A 51 8.52 17.35 16.78
CA LEU A 51 8.89 17.56 18.17
C LEU A 51 9.45 18.96 18.47
N GLU A 52 9.97 19.63 17.45
CA GLU A 52 10.53 20.98 17.55
C GLU A 52 9.47 22.08 17.33
N GLY A 53 8.23 21.70 17.06
CA GLY A 53 7.11 22.61 16.84
C GLY A 53 7.00 23.15 15.41
N SER A 54 7.87 22.72 14.50
CA SER A 54 7.78 23.08 13.09
C SER A 54 6.77 22.19 12.36
N THR A 55 6.07 22.73 11.38
CA THR A 55 5.16 21.93 10.55
C THR A 55 5.93 20.92 9.70
N VAL A 56 5.39 19.72 9.58
CA VAL A 56 5.99 18.65 8.77
C VAL A 56 6.03 19.03 7.30
N LEU A 57 5.00 19.73 6.83
CA LEU A 57 4.90 20.21 5.46
C LEU A 57 4.50 21.68 5.48
N THR A 58 5.33 22.57 4.97
CA THR A 58 5.11 24.02 4.99
C THR A 58 4.28 24.54 3.84
N ALA A 59 4.29 23.83 2.70
CA ALA A 59 3.51 24.17 1.51
C ALA A 59 3.00 22.90 0.85
N ALA A 60 1.89 23.01 0.13
CA ALA A 60 1.39 21.91 -0.69
C ALA A 60 2.43 21.50 -1.75
N PRO A 61 2.57 20.20 -2.06
CA PRO A 61 3.41 19.76 -3.16
C PRO A 61 3.00 20.42 -4.48
N THR A 62 3.98 20.64 -5.34
CA THR A 62 3.71 21.17 -6.67
C THR A 62 2.95 20.16 -7.53
N GLU A 63 2.28 20.65 -8.57
CA GLU A 63 1.68 19.81 -9.59
C GLU A 63 2.73 18.83 -10.15
N GLY A 64 2.34 17.59 -10.38
CA GLY A 64 3.24 16.54 -10.86
C GLY A 64 4.03 15.82 -9.75
N ALA A 65 3.70 16.03 -8.47
CA ALA A 65 4.32 15.27 -7.36
C ALA A 65 4.04 13.77 -7.43
N TYR A 66 2.99 13.35 -8.12
CA TYR A 66 2.70 11.96 -8.47
C TYR A 66 2.06 11.88 -9.87
N THR A 67 2.05 10.68 -10.43
CA THR A 67 1.32 10.38 -11.67
C THR A 67 0.70 8.99 -11.61
N ASN A 68 -0.49 8.87 -12.20
CA ASN A 68 -1.16 7.59 -12.42
C ASN A 68 -1.03 7.09 -13.87
N ASP A 69 -0.33 7.82 -14.74
CA ASP A 69 -0.30 7.55 -16.17
C ASP A 69 0.34 6.19 -16.49
N ILE A 70 1.43 5.85 -15.83
CA ILE A 70 2.17 4.60 -16.08
C ILE A 70 1.35 3.40 -15.62
N VAL A 71 0.76 3.47 -14.44
CA VAL A 71 -0.04 2.36 -13.88
C VAL A 71 -1.35 2.21 -14.67
N THR A 72 -1.95 3.29 -15.14
CA THR A 72 -3.14 3.25 -16.00
C THR A 72 -2.84 2.55 -17.32
N ALA A 73 -1.70 2.84 -17.95
CA ALA A 73 -1.26 2.14 -19.17
C ALA A 73 -1.02 0.65 -18.92
N ALA A 74 -0.41 0.31 -17.78
CA ALA A 74 -0.21 -1.09 -17.37
C ALA A 74 -1.54 -1.83 -17.19
N TYR A 75 -2.55 -1.20 -16.60
CA TYR A 75 -3.86 -1.82 -16.39
C TYR A 75 -4.61 -2.09 -17.68
N ALA A 76 -4.45 -1.25 -18.69
CA ALA A 76 -5.02 -1.54 -20.02
C ALA A 76 -4.49 -2.85 -20.61
N ILE A 77 -3.23 -3.17 -20.37
CA ILE A 77 -2.60 -4.43 -20.77
C ILE A 77 -3.13 -5.59 -19.91
N LEU A 78 -3.20 -5.41 -18.61
CA LEU A 78 -3.68 -6.44 -17.67
C LEU A 78 -5.15 -6.78 -17.89
N ASP A 79 -5.98 -5.80 -18.20
CA ASP A 79 -7.38 -6.01 -18.61
C ASP A 79 -7.49 -6.88 -19.85
N ALA A 80 -6.68 -6.59 -20.87
CA ALA A 80 -6.65 -7.39 -22.09
C ALA A 80 -6.19 -8.84 -21.84
N LEU A 81 -5.39 -9.07 -20.79
CA LEU A 81 -4.93 -10.40 -20.36
C LEU A 81 -5.87 -11.08 -19.36
N GLY A 82 -6.94 -10.42 -18.92
CA GLY A 82 -7.88 -10.96 -17.95
C GLY A 82 -7.32 -11.11 -16.54
N VAL A 83 -6.32 -10.31 -16.16
CA VAL A 83 -5.71 -10.34 -14.82
C VAL A 83 -6.52 -9.51 -13.85
N ASP A 84 -6.85 -10.07 -12.67
CA ASP A 84 -7.50 -9.36 -11.57
C ASP A 84 -6.53 -8.43 -10.84
N TYR A 85 -6.24 -7.28 -11.43
CA TYR A 85 -5.35 -6.27 -10.84
C TYR A 85 -6.01 -5.45 -9.73
N LYS A 86 -7.32 -5.55 -9.57
CA LYS A 86 -8.06 -4.94 -8.46
C LYS A 86 -8.13 -5.85 -7.23
N GLY A 87 -7.83 -7.12 -7.39
CA GLY A 87 -7.87 -8.10 -6.30
C GLY A 87 -9.28 -8.38 -5.81
N GLU A 88 -10.28 -8.36 -6.69
CA GLU A 88 -11.69 -8.63 -6.33
C GLU A 88 -11.89 -10.06 -5.83
N ALA A 89 -11.06 -10.99 -6.30
CA ALA A 89 -11.04 -12.37 -5.84
C ALA A 89 -10.19 -12.61 -4.59
N PHE A 90 -9.60 -11.56 -4.01
CA PHE A 90 -8.74 -11.72 -2.83
C PHE A 90 -9.51 -12.27 -1.64
N ALA A 91 -8.96 -13.30 -1.02
CA ALA A 91 -9.44 -13.85 0.25
C ALA A 91 -8.25 -13.95 1.22
N PRO A 92 -8.36 -13.37 2.42
CA PRO A 92 -7.30 -13.48 3.41
C PRO A 92 -7.14 -14.93 3.87
N LEU A 93 -5.91 -15.31 4.15
CA LEU A 93 -5.57 -16.61 4.71
C LEU A 93 -5.78 -16.62 6.23
N THR A 94 -6.07 -17.79 6.76
CA THR A 94 -5.95 -18.04 8.19
C THR A 94 -4.53 -18.52 8.46
N VAL A 95 -3.78 -17.74 9.23
CA VAL A 95 -2.38 -18.07 9.55
C VAL A 95 -2.26 -18.29 11.05
N THR A 96 -1.75 -19.46 11.43
CA THR A 96 -1.42 -19.77 12.83
C THR A 96 0.07 -19.53 13.04
N LEU A 97 0.37 -18.62 13.95
CA LEU A 97 1.75 -18.39 14.39
C LEU A 97 2.22 -19.56 15.25
N LEU A 98 3.45 -19.99 15.03
CA LEU A 98 4.11 -20.95 15.89
C LEU A 98 4.49 -20.31 17.22
N GLU A 99 4.90 -21.14 18.20
CA GLU A 99 5.36 -20.68 19.50
C GLU A 99 6.48 -19.65 19.35
N GLY A 100 6.39 -18.55 20.09
CA GLY A 100 7.31 -17.42 19.95
C GLY A 100 7.03 -16.49 18.75
N GLY A 101 5.91 -16.68 18.04
CA GLY A 101 5.53 -15.84 16.92
C GLY A 101 6.27 -16.14 15.60
N ASN A 102 6.89 -17.29 15.50
CA ASN A 102 7.63 -17.74 14.32
C ASN A 102 6.73 -18.61 13.42
#